data_f0cf53f55dee4e45093de75712e9225f
#
_entry.id   f0cf53f55dee4e45093de75712e9225f
#
_cell.length_a   1.000
_cell.length_b   1.000
_cell.length_c   1.000
_cell.angle_alpha   90.00
_cell.angle_beta   90.00
_cell.angle_gamma   90.00
#
_symmetry.space_group_name_H-M   'P 1'
#
loop_
_entity.id
_entity.type
_entity.pdbx_description
1 polymer ?
#
loop_
_entity_poly.entity_id
_entity_poly.type
_entity_poly.pdbx_seq_one_letter_code
_entity_poly.pdbx_strand_id
1 'polypeptide(L)'
;MKISELDIPGVFKATSRIDGDHRGTFREWFKASSFFELTNTNFIPTQANLSFSSKNTLRGIHYSLATDGQSKWVTCVSGSLLDLVIDLRVGSPTFGNHVFVTLESNSGDSIYIPKGFGHAFLALEDHTCITYLLSSEYEPTLEYEISPLDSSLKINWPNVDFIMSDKDLNAPSLESQKVSNLLPKFRD
;
A
#
# COMPACT_ATOMS: atom_id res chain seq x y z
N MET A 1 12.47 -9.31 13.17
CA MET A 1 11.21 -8.71 12.64
C MET A 1 10.06 -9.14 13.54
N LYS A 2 9.14 -8.24 13.87
CA LYS A 2 7.84 -8.56 14.50
C LYS A 2 6.76 -8.32 13.46
N ILE A 3 5.72 -9.16 13.42
CA ILE A 3 4.62 -9.04 12.45
C ILE A 3 3.30 -9.16 13.20
N SER A 4 2.34 -8.31 12.84
CA SER A 4 0.96 -8.37 13.32
C SER A 4 0.00 -8.23 12.14
N GLU A 5 -1.03 -9.04 12.10
CA GLU A 5 -2.14 -8.87 11.18
C GLU A 5 -2.99 -7.67 11.60
N LEU A 6 -3.45 -6.88 10.62
CA LEU A 6 -4.31 -5.75 10.85
C LEU A 6 -5.80 -6.17 10.80
N ASP A 7 -6.72 -5.20 10.96
CA ASP A 7 -8.16 -5.45 11.01
C ASP A 7 -8.77 -6.00 9.71
N ILE A 8 -7.98 -6.03 8.63
CA ILE A 8 -8.38 -6.68 7.38
C ILE A 8 -7.49 -7.92 7.17
N PRO A 9 -8.07 -9.12 7.07
CA PRO A 9 -7.33 -10.37 6.95
C PRO A 9 -6.34 -10.39 5.79
N GLY A 10 -5.13 -10.84 6.06
CA GLY A 10 -4.01 -10.93 5.12
C GLY A 10 -3.17 -9.65 5.01
N VAL A 11 -3.61 -8.52 5.57
CA VAL A 11 -2.82 -7.28 5.64
C VAL A 11 -1.95 -7.32 6.90
N PHE A 12 -0.63 -7.23 6.74
CA PHE A 12 0.31 -7.32 7.86
C PHE A 12 1.13 -6.06 8.03
N LYS A 13 1.24 -5.59 9.28
CA LYS A 13 2.25 -4.62 9.69
C LYS A 13 3.47 -5.38 10.20
N ALA A 14 4.64 -5.03 9.69
CA ALA A 14 5.91 -5.58 10.13
C ALA A 14 6.77 -4.47 10.74
N THR A 15 7.43 -4.75 11.85
CA THR A 15 8.40 -3.84 12.48
C THR A 15 9.76 -4.50 12.53
N SER A 16 10.73 -3.93 11.84
CA SER A 16 12.12 -4.36 11.83
C SER A 16 12.91 -3.66 12.92
N ARG A 17 13.90 -4.36 13.47
CA ARG A 17 14.89 -3.72 14.35
C ARG A 17 15.73 -2.72 13.55
N ILE A 18 15.98 -1.58 14.14
CA ILE A 18 16.93 -0.59 13.65
C ILE A 18 18.16 -0.65 14.56
N ASP A 19 19.30 -0.95 13.97
CA ASP A 19 20.59 -0.95 14.66
C ASP A 19 21.33 0.35 14.29
N GLY A 20 21.92 1.04 15.29
CA GLY A 20 22.60 2.32 15.09
C GLY A 20 23.96 2.37 15.77
N ASP A 21 24.92 3.07 15.13
CA ASP A 21 26.22 3.43 15.70
C ASP A 21 26.65 4.83 15.21
N HIS A 22 27.92 5.20 15.46
CA HIS A 22 28.46 6.50 15.05
C HIS A 22 28.46 6.78 13.53
N ARG A 23 28.19 5.78 12.69
CA ARG A 23 28.06 5.90 11.22
C ARG A 23 26.61 6.15 10.76
N GLY A 24 25.61 5.92 11.62
CA GLY A 24 24.21 6.01 11.28
C GLY A 24 23.42 4.76 11.66
N THR A 25 22.40 4.44 10.90
CA THR A 25 21.47 3.32 11.18
C THR A 25 21.48 2.28 10.07
N PHE A 26 21.24 1.02 10.45
CA PHE A 26 21.03 -0.11 9.55
C PHE A 26 19.77 -0.86 9.95
N ARG A 27 18.99 -1.29 8.96
CA ARG A 27 17.87 -2.22 9.17
C ARG A 27 17.74 -3.22 8.03
N GLU A 28 17.41 -4.46 8.37
CA GLU A 28 16.89 -5.44 7.43
C GLU A 28 15.37 -5.19 7.31
N TRP A 29 14.95 -4.43 6.28
CA TRP A 29 13.56 -3.98 6.16
C TRP A 29 12.64 -5.01 5.49
N PHE A 30 13.21 -6.03 4.84
CA PHE A 30 12.50 -7.17 4.27
C PHE A 30 13.38 -8.42 4.31
N LYS A 31 12.77 -9.54 4.69
CA LYS A 31 13.38 -10.88 4.60
C LYS A 31 12.29 -11.91 4.34
N ALA A 32 12.31 -12.52 3.15
CA ALA A 32 11.26 -13.41 2.69
C ALA A 32 11.05 -14.62 3.62
N SER A 33 12.14 -15.24 4.11
CA SER A 33 12.04 -16.38 5.02
C SER A 33 11.36 -16.04 6.34
N SER A 34 11.74 -14.90 6.95
CA SER A 34 11.11 -14.46 8.21
C SER A 34 9.64 -14.09 8.03
N PHE A 35 9.28 -13.49 6.88
CA PHE A 35 7.88 -13.20 6.56
C PHE A 35 7.07 -14.49 6.41
N PHE A 36 7.59 -15.47 5.67
CA PHE A 36 6.94 -16.77 5.50
C PHE A 36 6.78 -17.51 6.82
N GLU A 37 7.83 -17.58 7.65
CA GLU A 37 7.80 -18.25 8.95
C GLU A 37 6.72 -17.68 9.89
N LEU A 38 6.49 -16.36 9.85
CA LEU A 38 5.57 -15.68 10.75
C LEU A 38 4.12 -15.60 10.24
N THR A 39 3.90 -15.68 8.91
CA THR A 39 2.58 -15.46 8.30
C THR A 39 2.08 -16.62 7.45
N ASN A 40 2.95 -17.60 7.16
CA ASN A 40 2.73 -18.65 6.16
C ASN A 40 2.36 -18.08 4.75
N THR A 41 2.75 -16.82 4.49
CA THR A 41 2.49 -16.14 3.22
C THR A 41 3.78 -16.08 2.41
N ASN A 42 3.73 -16.56 1.17
CA ASN A 42 4.87 -16.47 0.26
C ASN A 42 4.84 -15.13 -0.49
N PHE A 43 5.91 -14.35 -0.35
CA PHE A 43 6.10 -13.10 -1.07
C PHE A 43 7.48 -13.09 -1.74
N ILE A 44 7.47 -13.18 -3.07
CA ILE A 44 8.68 -13.15 -3.90
C ILE A 44 8.64 -11.86 -4.72
N PRO A 45 9.48 -10.87 -4.39
CA PRO A 45 9.50 -9.61 -5.14
C PRO A 45 10.18 -9.78 -6.49
N THR A 46 9.60 -9.18 -7.53
CA THR A 46 10.13 -9.14 -8.89
C THR A 46 10.49 -7.72 -9.34
N GLN A 47 9.93 -6.71 -8.67
CA GLN A 47 10.20 -5.30 -8.97
C GLN A 47 10.33 -4.49 -7.67
N ALA A 48 11.20 -3.50 -7.67
CA ALA A 48 11.35 -2.52 -6.60
C ALA A 48 11.15 -1.11 -7.16
N ASN A 49 10.35 -0.30 -6.46
CA ASN A 49 10.10 1.09 -6.82
C ASN A 49 10.46 2.02 -5.67
N LEU A 50 10.74 3.28 -6.01
CA LEU A 50 11.01 4.35 -5.06
C LEU A 50 10.27 5.61 -5.52
N SER A 51 9.66 6.34 -4.59
CA SER A 51 8.90 7.56 -4.87
C SER A 51 9.20 8.63 -3.84
N PHE A 52 9.51 9.84 -4.30
CA PHE A 52 9.58 11.04 -3.48
C PHE A 52 8.31 11.87 -3.62
N SER A 53 7.86 12.45 -2.53
CA SER A 53 6.64 13.26 -2.48
C SER A 53 6.83 14.48 -1.60
N SER A 54 6.29 15.62 -2.04
CA SER A 54 6.12 16.80 -1.20
C SER A 54 5.01 16.57 -0.18
N LYS A 55 5.01 17.29 0.91
CA LYS A 55 3.92 17.28 1.90
C LYS A 55 2.56 17.46 1.22
N ASN A 56 1.54 16.79 1.74
CA ASN A 56 0.17 16.76 1.23
C ASN A 56 0.00 16.10 -0.15
N THR A 57 1.03 15.46 -0.70
CA THR A 57 0.85 14.63 -1.91
C THR A 57 0.05 13.38 -1.56
N LEU A 58 -1.12 13.24 -2.20
CA LEU A 58 -1.98 12.06 -2.14
C LEU A 58 -1.83 11.27 -3.44
N ARG A 59 -1.45 9.99 -3.35
CA ARG A 59 -1.30 9.07 -4.48
C ARG A 59 -2.18 7.85 -4.30
N GLY A 60 -2.85 7.44 -5.35
CA GLY A 60 -3.73 6.25 -5.37
C GLY A 60 -5.21 6.66 -5.42
N ILE A 61 -6.12 5.75 -5.23
CA ILE A 61 -5.97 4.32 -4.87
C ILE A 61 -5.56 3.52 -6.10
N HIS A 62 -4.40 2.85 -6.08
CA HIS A 62 -3.91 2.05 -7.19
C HIS A 62 -4.00 0.55 -6.90
N TYR A 63 -4.43 -0.23 -7.88
CA TYR A 63 -4.50 -1.69 -7.80
C TYR A 63 -4.19 -2.33 -9.16
N SER A 64 -3.87 -3.61 -9.14
CA SER A 64 -3.52 -4.37 -10.36
C SER A 64 -4.48 -5.55 -10.57
N LEU A 65 -4.84 -5.79 -11.83
CA LEU A 65 -5.55 -6.98 -12.30
C LEU A 65 -4.61 -8.00 -12.96
N ALA A 66 -3.31 -7.96 -12.63
CA ALA A 66 -2.37 -8.99 -13.07
C ALA A 66 -2.95 -10.39 -12.79
N THR A 67 -2.70 -11.34 -13.68
CA THR A 67 -3.35 -12.67 -13.68
C THR A 67 -3.28 -13.39 -12.32
N ASP A 68 -2.12 -13.29 -11.67
CA ASP A 68 -1.91 -13.83 -10.31
C ASP A 68 -2.10 -12.77 -9.22
N GLY A 69 -2.53 -11.55 -9.59
CA GLY A 69 -2.59 -10.38 -8.72
C GLY A 69 -1.20 -9.85 -8.35
N GLN A 70 -1.17 -8.65 -7.76
CA GLN A 70 0.06 -8.00 -7.30
C GLN A 70 -0.04 -7.73 -5.80
N SER A 71 0.88 -8.28 -5.04
CA SER A 71 1.08 -7.91 -3.63
C SER A 71 2.24 -6.94 -3.49
N LYS A 72 2.23 -6.17 -2.41
CA LYS A 72 3.22 -5.11 -2.16
C LYS A 72 3.80 -5.23 -0.77
N TRP A 73 5.08 -4.86 -0.63
CA TRP A 73 5.73 -4.63 0.65
C TRP A 73 6.26 -3.21 0.66
N VAL A 74 5.70 -2.35 1.50
CA VAL A 74 5.93 -0.90 1.49
C VAL A 74 6.61 -0.46 2.77
N THR A 75 7.55 0.47 2.68
CA THR A 75 8.17 1.12 3.85
C THR A 75 8.54 2.56 3.55
N CYS A 76 8.53 3.40 4.58
CA CYS A 76 9.03 4.76 4.54
C CYS A 76 10.54 4.79 4.79
N VAL A 77 11.31 5.50 3.95
CA VAL A 77 12.77 5.64 4.10
C VAL A 77 13.20 7.08 4.41
N SER A 78 12.33 8.06 4.21
CA SER A 78 12.51 9.46 4.62
C SER A 78 11.15 10.08 4.91
N GLY A 79 11.07 10.93 5.93
CA GLY A 79 9.82 11.59 6.33
C GLY A 79 8.79 10.65 6.94
N SER A 80 7.51 10.97 6.73
CA SER A 80 6.38 10.21 7.25
C SER A 80 5.19 10.26 6.27
N LEU A 81 4.35 9.25 6.33
CA LEU A 81 3.15 9.15 5.50
C LEU A 81 2.01 8.41 6.22
N LEU A 82 0.80 8.72 5.81
CA LEU A 82 -0.39 7.97 6.16
C LEU A 82 -0.71 7.02 5.01
N ASP A 83 -0.45 5.74 5.22
CA ASP A 83 -0.66 4.65 4.25
C ASP A 83 -2.08 4.10 4.38
N LEU A 84 -2.75 3.85 3.28
CA LEU A 84 -4.10 3.30 3.21
C LEU A 84 -4.12 2.02 2.39
N VAL A 85 -4.69 0.98 2.97
CA VAL A 85 -4.98 -0.29 2.30
C VAL A 85 -6.48 -0.54 2.32
N ILE A 86 -7.07 -0.88 1.17
CA ILE A 86 -8.49 -1.13 1.01
C ILE A 86 -8.73 -2.46 0.29
N ASP A 87 -9.68 -3.26 0.78
CA ASP A 87 -10.09 -4.49 0.10
C ASP A 87 -11.00 -4.18 -1.09
N LEU A 88 -10.53 -4.44 -2.30
CA LEU A 88 -11.26 -4.24 -3.55
C LEU A 88 -11.81 -5.54 -4.16
N ARG A 89 -11.67 -6.67 -3.48
CA ARG A 89 -12.06 -8.00 -3.98
C ARG A 89 -13.56 -8.20 -3.90
N VAL A 90 -14.24 -8.13 -5.03
CA VAL A 90 -15.70 -8.39 -5.12
C VAL A 90 -16.01 -9.79 -4.61
N GLY A 91 -16.94 -9.88 -3.65
CA GLY A 91 -17.31 -11.12 -2.95
C GLY A 91 -16.56 -11.35 -1.64
N SER A 92 -15.55 -10.53 -1.31
CA SER A 92 -14.87 -10.58 -0.01
C SER A 92 -15.81 -10.14 1.12
N PRO A 93 -15.77 -10.78 2.30
CA PRO A 93 -16.51 -10.31 3.49
C PRO A 93 -16.04 -8.93 3.98
N THR A 94 -14.85 -8.51 3.58
CA THR A 94 -14.27 -7.19 3.93
C THR A 94 -14.22 -6.22 2.74
N PHE A 95 -14.94 -6.50 1.66
CA PHE A 95 -15.02 -5.62 0.49
C PHE A 95 -15.37 -4.18 0.88
N GLY A 96 -14.54 -3.22 0.45
CA GLY A 96 -14.68 -1.80 0.77
C GLY A 96 -14.14 -1.38 2.14
N ASN A 97 -13.80 -2.31 3.02
CA ASN A 97 -13.14 -1.98 4.28
C ASN A 97 -11.70 -1.53 4.03
N HIS A 98 -11.26 -0.56 4.81
CA HIS A 98 -9.90 -0.01 4.70
C HIS A 98 -9.26 0.16 6.08
N VAL A 99 -7.92 0.18 6.09
CA VAL A 99 -7.12 0.48 7.27
C VAL A 99 -6.09 1.55 6.93
N PHE A 100 -5.78 2.38 7.92
CA PHE A 100 -4.68 3.33 7.88
C PHE A 100 -3.52 2.84 8.73
N VAL A 101 -2.29 3.06 8.23
CA VAL A 101 -1.06 2.86 8.98
C VAL A 101 -0.17 4.08 8.77
N THR A 102 0.31 4.69 9.86
CA THR A 102 1.36 5.70 9.75
C THR A 102 2.71 4.97 9.58
N LEU A 103 3.42 5.29 8.52
CA LEU A 103 4.79 4.82 8.28
C LEU A 103 5.76 5.99 8.42
N GLU A 104 6.75 5.83 9.29
CA GLU A 104 7.79 6.82 9.54
C GLU A 104 9.16 6.21 9.27
N SER A 105 10.08 7.00 8.75
CA SER A 105 11.42 6.51 8.37
C SER A 105 12.24 5.96 9.55
N ASN A 106 11.93 6.39 10.77
CA ASN A 106 12.60 5.99 12.01
C ASN A 106 11.88 4.91 12.82
N SER A 107 10.67 4.49 12.41
CA SER A 107 9.88 3.49 13.15
C SER A 107 10.33 2.04 12.90
N GLY A 108 10.96 1.79 11.75
CA GLY A 108 11.25 0.44 11.27
C GLY A 108 10.05 -0.29 10.69
N ASP A 109 8.92 0.40 10.54
CA ASP A 109 7.67 -0.18 10.09
C ASP A 109 7.62 -0.38 8.57
N SER A 110 6.93 -1.43 8.19
CA SER A 110 6.57 -1.76 6.80
C SER A 110 5.17 -2.36 6.80
N ILE A 111 4.50 -2.31 5.65
CA ILE A 111 3.19 -2.93 5.47
C ILE A 111 3.25 -3.92 4.30
N TYR A 112 2.68 -5.10 4.51
CA TYR A 112 2.39 -6.05 3.45
C TYR A 112 0.94 -5.91 3.03
N ILE A 113 0.73 -5.72 1.72
CA ILE A 113 -0.56 -5.55 1.07
C ILE A 113 -0.78 -6.76 0.16
N PRO A 114 -1.80 -7.59 0.40
CA PRO A 114 -2.07 -8.76 -0.41
C PRO A 114 -2.54 -8.42 -1.82
N LYS A 115 -2.59 -9.43 -2.66
CA LYS A 115 -3.20 -9.39 -4.00
C LYS A 115 -4.67 -9.00 -3.92
N GLY A 116 -5.11 -8.16 -4.86
CA GLY A 116 -6.50 -7.72 -4.95
C GLY A 116 -6.89 -6.55 -4.04
N PHE A 117 -5.90 -5.97 -3.35
CA PHE A 117 -6.11 -4.77 -2.54
C PHE A 117 -5.71 -3.51 -3.29
N GLY A 118 -6.39 -2.41 -2.98
CA GLY A 118 -6.00 -1.06 -3.38
C GLY A 118 -5.04 -0.45 -2.36
N HIS A 119 -4.15 0.41 -2.83
CA HIS A 119 -3.15 1.11 -2.05
C HIS A 119 -3.14 2.60 -2.37
N ALA A 120 -3.13 3.42 -1.33
CA ALA A 120 -2.93 4.86 -1.44
C ALA A 120 -2.09 5.37 -0.28
N PHE A 121 -1.50 6.54 -0.41
CA PHE A 121 -0.84 7.20 0.71
C PHE A 121 -0.89 8.72 0.61
N LEU A 122 -0.89 9.36 1.77
CA LEU A 122 -0.74 10.80 1.94
C LEU A 122 0.62 11.09 2.59
N ALA A 123 1.48 11.85 1.91
CA ALA A 123 2.74 12.33 2.48
C ALA A 123 2.47 13.40 3.55
N LEU A 124 2.98 13.21 4.76
CA LEU A 124 2.77 14.08 5.91
C LEU A 124 3.89 15.13 6.06
N GLU A 125 5.02 14.89 5.39
CA GLU A 125 6.19 15.76 5.42
C GLU A 125 6.74 16.00 4.01
N ASP A 126 7.52 17.06 3.83
CA ASP A 126 8.27 17.27 2.60
C ASP A 126 9.38 16.23 2.46
N HIS A 127 9.75 15.93 1.22
CA HIS A 127 10.75 14.90 0.89
C HIS A 127 10.42 13.52 1.47
N THR A 128 9.12 13.23 1.73
CA THR A 128 8.69 11.89 2.09
C THR A 128 9.05 10.91 0.99
N CYS A 129 9.82 9.89 1.35
CA CYS A 129 10.27 8.86 0.43
C CYS A 129 9.78 7.49 0.86
N ILE A 130 9.06 6.82 -0.04
CA ILE A 130 8.70 5.41 0.11
C ILE A 130 9.50 4.55 -0.85
N THR A 131 9.79 3.33 -0.42
CA THR A 131 10.21 2.25 -1.31
C THR A 131 9.28 1.08 -1.15
N TYR A 132 9.01 0.37 -2.24
CA TYR A 132 8.14 -0.79 -2.20
C TYR A 132 8.55 -1.86 -3.19
N LEU A 133 8.38 -3.10 -2.74
CA LEU A 133 8.60 -4.30 -3.52
C LEU A 133 7.25 -4.78 -4.06
N LEU A 134 7.23 -5.29 -5.29
CA LEU A 134 6.07 -5.84 -5.97
C LEU A 134 6.29 -7.31 -6.31
N SER A 135 5.25 -8.13 -6.19
CA SER A 135 5.30 -9.57 -6.55
C SER A 135 5.11 -9.84 -8.04
N SER A 136 4.77 -8.83 -8.82
CA SER A 136 4.71 -8.88 -10.29
C SER A 136 5.28 -7.60 -10.86
N GLU A 137 5.81 -7.65 -12.08
CA GLU A 137 6.26 -6.46 -12.80
C GLU A 137 5.06 -5.56 -13.17
N TYR A 138 5.36 -4.29 -13.36
CA TYR A 138 4.38 -3.29 -13.79
C TYR A 138 3.92 -3.58 -15.23
N GLU A 139 2.60 -3.74 -15.40
CA GLU A 139 1.96 -3.93 -16.70
C GLU A 139 0.89 -2.84 -16.88
N PRO A 140 1.15 -1.80 -17.69
CA PRO A 140 0.26 -0.63 -17.81
C PRO A 140 -1.20 -0.97 -18.14
N THR A 141 -1.44 -2.05 -18.86
CA THR A 141 -2.79 -2.48 -19.29
C THR A 141 -3.59 -3.15 -18.18
N LEU A 142 -2.92 -3.52 -17.08
CA LEU A 142 -3.51 -4.21 -15.93
C LEU A 142 -3.53 -3.34 -14.66
N GLU A 143 -3.03 -2.10 -14.74
CA GLU A 143 -3.00 -1.17 -13.61
C GLU A 143 -4.18 -0.22 -13.65
N TYR A 144 -4.93 -0.19 -12.58
CA TYR A 144 -6.16 0.59 -12.44
C TYR A 144 -6.12 1.49 -11.21
N GLU A 145 -7.02 2.47 -11.19
CA GLU A 145 -7.20 3.39 -10.09
C GLU A 145 -8.67 3.58 -9.71
N ILE A 146 -8.88 4.00 -8.47
CA ILE A 146 -10.14 4.51 -7.94
C ILE A 146 -9.86 5.84 -7.26
N SER A 147 -10.76 6.80 -7.40
CA SER A 147 -10.62 8.08 -6.74
C SER A 147 -10.46 7.91 -5.21
N PRO A 148 -9.37 8.38 -4.61
CA PRO A 148 -9.20 8.35 -3.16
C PRO A 148 -10.19 9.26 -2.43
N LEU A 149 -10.88 10.15 -3.18
CA LEU A 149 -11.87 11.10 -2.69
C LEU A 149 -13.31 10.63 -2.96
N ASP A 150 -13.50 9.39 -3.42
CA ASP A 150 -14.85 8.81 -3.60
C ASP A 150 -15.57 8.73 -2.25
N SER A 151 -16.62 9.52 -2.09
CA SER A 151 -17.39 9.59 -0.85
C SER A 151 -18.04 8.27 -0.43
N SER A 152 -18.26 7.35 -1.37
CA SER A 152 -18.81 6.02 -1.08
C SER A 152 -17.85 5.15 -0.26
N LEU A 153 -16.55 5.40 -0.35
CA LEU A 153 -15.52 4.69 0.41
C LEU A 153 -15.43 5.13 1.87
N LYS A 154 -15.99 6.31 2.21
CA LYS A 154 -15.96 6.89 3.57
C LYS A 154 -14.55 6.97 4.18
N ILE A 155 -13.55 7.23 3.35
CA ILE A 155 -12.16 7.38 3.79
C ILE A 155 -12.01 8.74 4.47
N ASN A 156 -11.61 8.74 5.73
CA ASN A 156 -11.42 9.96 6.52
C ASN A 156 -9.98 10.46 6.39
N TRP A 157 -9.64 11.01 5.23
CA TRP A 157 -8.36 11.69 5.05
C TRP A 157 -8.27 12.94 5.94
N PRO A 158 -7.06 13.31 6.38
CA PRO A 158 -6.83 14.63 7.00
C PRO A 158 -7.34 15.75 6.10
N ASN A 159 -7.94 16.79 6.70
CA ASN A 159 -8.46 17.94 5.95
C ASN A 159 -7.31 18.90 5.58
N VAL A 160 -6.72 18.68 4.41
CA VAL A 160 -5.62 19.47 3.85
C VAL A 160 -5.85 19.68 2.34
N ASP A 161 -5.15 20.64 1.77
CA ASP A 161 -5.11 20.83 0.32
C ASP A 161 -4.22 19.75 -0.30
N PHE A 162 -4.82 18.75 -0.95
CA PHE A 162 -4.09 17.63 -1.55
C PHE A 162 -3.39 18.05 -2.85
N ILE A 163 -2.16 17.57 -3.02
CA ILE A 163 -1.43 17.60 -4.27
C ILE A 163 -1.61 16.23 -4.93
N MET A 164 -2.26 16.18 -6.09
CA MET A 164 -2.57 14.95 -6.80
C MET A 164 -2.15 15.04 -8.26
N SER A 165 -1.86 13.90 -8.88
CA SER A 165 -1.65 13.83 -10.33
C SER A 165 -2.99 13.99 -11.07
N ASP A 166 -2.93 14.41 -12.34
CA ASP A 166 -4.12 14.47 -13.20
C ASP A 166 -4.80 13.09 -13.32
N LYS A 167 -4.02 12.03 -13.29
CA LYS A 167 -4.51 10.65 -13.30
C LYS A 167 -5.35 10.34 -12.06
N ASP A 168 -4.83 10.64 -10.87
CA ASP A 168 -5.53 10.38 -9.60
C ASP A 168 -6.74 11.32 -9.40
N LEU A 169 -6.64 12.58 -9.86
CA LEU A 169 -7.75 13.54 -9.83
C LEU A 169 -8.94 13.10 -10.69
N ASN A 170 -8.67 12.49 -11.84
CA ASN A 170 -9.69 12.03 -12.78
C ASN A 170 -10.02 10.54 -12.62
N ALA A 171 -9.52 9.90 -11.56
CA ALA A 171 -9.78 8.49 -11.31
C ALA A 171 -11.28 8.21 -11.14
N PRO A 172 -11.80 7.09 -11.68
CA PRO A 172 -13.20 6.72 -11.57
C PRO A 172 -13.60 6.38 -10.13
N SER A 173 -14.92 6.37 -9.86
CA SER A 173 -15.44 5.90 -8.58
C SER A 173 -15.36 4.37 -8.45
N LEU A 174 -15.45 3.86 -7.21
CA LEU A 174 -15.54 2.43 -6.93
C LEU A 174 -16.71 1.79 -7.70
N GLU A 175 -17.90 2.44 -7.72
CA GLU A 175 -19.08 1.92 -8.39
C GLU A 175 -18.86 1.86 -9.92
N SER A 176 -18.21 2.85 -10.49
CA SER A 176 -17.85 2.83 -11.93
C SER A 176 -16.96 1.65 -12.28
N GLN A 177 -15.93 1.37 -11.49
CA GLN A 177 -15.03 0.23 -11.69
C GLN A 177 -15.74 -1.10 -11.49
N LYS A 178 -16.67 -1.17 -10.55
CA LYS A 178 -17.51 -2.35 -10.29
C LYS A 178 -18.44 -2.67 -11.46
N VAL A 179 -19.15 -1.66 -11.98
CA VAL A 179 -20.05 -1.82 -13.14
C VAL A 179 -19.26 -2.24 -14.38
N SER A 180 -18.06 -1.71 -14.57
CA SER A 180 -17.15 -2.06 -15.67
C SER A 180 -16.50 -3.45 -15.50
N ASN A 181 -16.74 -4.16 -14.37
CA ASN A 181 -16.12 -5.44 -14.03
C ASN A 181 -14.57 -5.38 -14.00
N LEU A 182 -14.03 -4.24 -13.57
CA LEU A 182 -12.60 -3.96 -13.47
C LEU A 182 -12.09 -4.04 -12.02
N LEU A 183 -12.81 -4.72 -11.13
CA LEU A 183 -12.35 -4.98 -9.77
C LEU A 183 -11.84 -6.41 -9.61
N PRO A 184 -10.85 -6.63 -8.72
CA PRO A 184 -10.40 -7.96 -8.34
C PRO A 184 -11.57 -8.80 -7.80
N LYS A 185 -11.47 -10.12 -7.94
CA LYS A 185 -12.45 -11.06 -7.39
C LYS A 185 -11.86 -11.79 -6.19
N PHE A 186 -12.66 -11.94 -5.16
CA PHE A 186 -12.31 -12.80 -4.03
C PHE A 186 -12.29 -14.25 -4.51
N ARG A 187 -11.24 -14.98 -4.16
CA ARG A 187 -11.09 -16.42 -4.40
C ARG A 187 -10.77 -17.04 -3.04
N ASP A 188 -11.57 -18.02 -2.66
CA ASP A 188 -11.35 -18.84 -1.46
C ASP A 188 -10.06 -19.66 -1.56
#